data_7cd98f6a0e51fcd98dab06a4691d824b
#
_entry.id   7cd98f6a0e51fcd98dab06a4691d824b
#
_cell.length_a   1.000
_cell.length_b   1.000
_cell.length_c   1.000
_cell.angle_alpha   90.00
_cell.angle_beta   90.00
_cell.angle_gamma   90.00
#
_symmetry.space_group_name_H-M   'P 1'
#
loop_
_entity.id
_entity.type
_entity.pdbx_description
1 polymer ?
#
loop_
_entity_poly.entity_id
_entity_poly.type
_entity_poly.pdbx_seq_one_letter_code
_entity_poly.pdbx_strand_id
1 'polypeptide(L)'
;HAKLIVSLDCGIRSVEMVQLAQSFGIDFIICDHHRPGEELPPAVAILDPKQKNCPYPYKELSGCGVGFKLLQALCMRAGYSSDVLFEEIDLLAISICSDIVPITGENRVFTYYGIQKLNQAPRPGIQAIIDVSGLKKAIDVNSIVFTIGPRINAAGRIDHAFAAVDLLLASNKLDAANFAGTINDHNLVRREFDETITGEALTMIQNSVHVDTACSTVLYKNDWHKGVIGIVASRCIEHYHRPTIILTKSNGKVAGSARSVPDYDLYEAIDKCSDLLIQFGGHKYAAGLTMEEKNIDAFRIKFEEVVSASIRKEQLIPMISIDLDLPLNQISTQFYNIVRQMGPFGPQNMQPIFVSRNVYDDGTARILKDKHLKLNIRQEDSVTYSAIGWQMHSFFDRIHKKEPFDICYTLEENEFNGKKSIQLLIRDIQFVKDRNPQI
;
A
#
# COMPACT_ATOMS: atom_id res chain seq x y z
N HIS A 1 10.61 34.69 -10.46
CA HIS A 1 9.56 35.56 -11.05
C HIS A 1 8.23 34.80 -11.30
N ALA A 2 7.93 33.78 -10.47
CA ALA A 2 6.62 33.13 -10.49
C ALA A 2 5.53 34.11 -10.02
N LYS A 3 4.37 34.08 -10.67
CA LYS A 3 3.18 34.84 -10.24
C LYS A 3 2.08 33.92 -9.72
N LEU A 4 2.17 32.65 -10.03
CA LEU A 4 1.22 31.61 -9.63
C LEU A 4 1.99 30.34 -9.21
N ILE A 5 1.61 29.77 -8.10
CA ILE A 5 2.02 28.43 -7.65
C ILE A 5 0.78 27.54 -7.67
N VAL A 6 0.91 26.36 -8.30
CA VAL A 6 -0.10 25.30 -8.23
C VAL A 6 0.54 24.13 -7.48
N SER A 7 0.05 23.84 -6.27
CA SER A 7 0.49 22.66 -5.53
C SER A 7 -0.37 21.46 -5.90
N LEU A 8 0.27 20.30 -6.03
CA LEU A 8 -0.39 19.02 -6.31
C LEU A 8 -0.02 18.03 -5.21
N ASP A 9 -1.00 17.36 -4.66
CA ASP A 9 -0.85 16.36 -3.58
C ASP A 9 -0.32 16.93 -2.26
N CYS A 10 -0.40 18.23 -2.07
CA CYS A 10 0.01 18.92 -0.86
C CYS A 10 -0.59 20.32 -0.80
N GLY A 11 -0.53 20.91 0.40
CA GLY A 11 -0.84 22.33 0.59
C GLY A 11 -2.08 22.63 1.39
N ILE A 12 -3.02 21.69 1.57
CA ILE A 12 -4.29 21.94 2.28
C ILE A 12 -4.14 22.40 3.73
N ARG A 13 -2.96 22.18 4.33
CA ARG A 13 -2.63 22.64 5.70
C ARG A 13 -1.52 23.69 5.74
N SER A 14 -1.07 24.18 4.59
CA SER A 14 0.10 25.07 4.47
C SER A 14 -0.32 26.56 4.58
N VAL A 15 -1.04 26.94 5.65
CA VAL A 15 -1.55 28.30 5.86
C VAL A 15 -0.43 29.34 5.79
N GLU A 16 0.63 29.16 6.59
CA GLU A 16 1.76 30.10 6.67
C GLU A 16 2.50 30.25 5.32
N MET A 17 2.68 29.13 4.58
CA MET A 17 3.38 29.17 3.29
C MET A 17 2.57 29.90 2.22
N VAL A 18 1.24 29.75 2.23
CA VAL A 18 0.36 30.47 1.31
C VAL A 18 0.31 31.95 1.67
N GLN A 19 0.26 32.31 2.95
CA GLN A 19 0.36 33.71 3.42
C GLN A 19 1.70 34.35 3.01
N LEU A 20 2.79 33.59 3.13
CA LEU A 20 4.11 34.04 2.68
C LEU A 20 4.12 34.30 1.17
N ALA A 21 3.58 33.38 0.36
CA ALA A 21 3.47 33.57 -1.09
C ALA A 21 2.67 34.83 -1.44
N GLN A 22 1.54 35.04 -0.79
CA GLN A 22 0.72 36.26 -0.96
C GLN A 22 1.48 37.54 -0.62
N SER A 23 2.33 37.52 0.41
CA SER A 23 3.14 38.69 0.80
C SER A 23 4.15 39.08 -0.31
N PHE A 24 4.49 38.12 -1.20
CA PHE A 24 5.31 38.37 -2.39
C PHE A 24 4.48 38.65 -3.67
N GLY A 25 3.15 38.77 -3.54
CA GLY A 25 2.26 38.97 -4.70
C GLY A 25 2.16 37.74 -5.59
N ILE A 26 2.29 36.54 -5.01
CA ILE A 26 2.20 35.27 -5.73
C ILE A 26 0.88 34.60 -5.37
N ASP A 27 0.07 34.34 -6.36
CA ASP A 27 -1.18 33.58 -6.24
C ASP A 27 -0.92 32.10 -5.97
N PHE A 28 -1.85 31.43 -5.28
CA PHE A 28 -1.71 30.02 -4.96
C PHE A 28 -3.00 29.24 -5.29
N ILE A 29 -2.87 28.13 -6.01
CA ILE A 29 -3.93 27.16 -6.22
C ILE A 29 -3.51 25.84 -5.56
N ILE A 30 -4.39 25.27 -4.74
CA ILE A 30 -4.14 24.00 -4.05
C ILE A 30 -4.99 22.91 -4.69
N CYS A 31 -4.34 21.84 -5.15
CA CYS A 31 -4.98 20.59 -5.59
C CYS A 31 -4.52 19.49 -4.64
N ASP A 32 -5.33 19.16 -3.65
CA ASP A 32 -4.97 18.21 -2.59
C ASP A 32 -6.11 17.23 -2.31
N HIS A 33 -5.82 16.15 -1.61
CA HIS A 33 -6.78 15.13 -1.20
C HIS A 33 -6.61 14.73 0.27
N HIS A 34 -5.69 15.37 0.98
CA HIS A 34 -5.49 15.14 2.39
C HIS A 34 -6.61 15.79 3.22
N ARG A 35 -6.78 15.34 4.46
CA ARG A 35 -7.78 15.90 5.37
C ARG A 35 -7.44 17.36 5.68
N PRO A 36 -8.35 18.31 5.42
CA PRO A 36 -8.15 19.74 5.78
C PRO A 36 -7.88 19.94 7.27
N GLY A 37 -7.17 21.01 7.59
CA GLY A 37 -7.07 21.52 8.96
C GLY A 37 -8.35 22.25 9.41
N GLU A 38 -8.32 22.81 10.63
CA GLU A 38 -9.41 23.67 11.12
C GLU A 38 -9.51 24.96 10.30
N GLU A 39 -8.36 25.53 9.95
CA GLU A 39 -8.22 26.69 9.09
C GLU A 39 -7.72 26.26 7.70
N LEU A 40 -8.34 26.82 6.66
CA LEU A 40 -7.90 26.62 5.27
C LEU A 40 -6.88 27.68 4.88
N PRO A 41 -5.85 27.33 4.07
CA PRO A 41 -4.92 28.30 3.51
C PRO A 41 -5.67 29.38 2.69
N PRO A 42 -5.24 30.66 2.74
CA PRO A 42 -5.87 31.74 1.99
C PRO A 42 -5.45 31.71 0.50
N ALA A 43 -5.57 30.57 -0.16
CA ALA A 43 -5.28 30.40 -1.58
C ALA A 43 -6.40 30.97 -2.46
N VAL A 44 -6.06 31.37 -3.70
CA VAL A 44 -7.03 31.88 -4.68
C VAL A 44 -8.08 30.80 -5.00
N ALA A 45 -7.67 29.52 -5.06
CA ALA A 45 -8.56 28.38 -5.21
C ALA A 45 -8.03 27.16 -4.48
N ILE A 46 -8.95 26.37 -3.92
CA ILE A 46 -8.65 25.10 -3.25
C ILE A 46 -9.55 24.02 -3.84
N LEU A 47 -8.93 23.06 -4.51
CA LEU A 47 -9.55 21.86 -5.02
C LEU A 47 -9.16 20.69 -4.10
N ASP A 48 -10.07 20.36 -3.20
CA ASP A 48 -9.92 19.21 -2.32
C ASP A 48 -11.31 18.62 -2.05
N PRO A 49 -11.57 17.38 -2.52
CA PRO A 49 -12.87 16.73 -2.33
C PRO A 49 -13.24 16.53 -0.86
N LYS A 50 -12.27 16.48 0.06
CA LYS A 50 -12.48 16.23 1.51
C LYS A 50 -12.80 17.48 2.31
N GLN A 51 -12.85 18.66 1.69
CA GLN A 51 -13.38 19.86 2.35
C GLN A 51 -14.83 19.62 2.80
N LYS A 52 -15.19 20.13 3.97
CA LYS A 52 -16.51 19.93 4.60
C LYS A 52 -17.70 20.25 3.68
N ASN A 53 -17.58 21.31 2.90
CA ASN A 53 -18.67 21.81 2.05
C ASN A 53 -18.43 21.53 0.54
N CYS A 54 -17.47 20.67 0.21
CA CYS A 54 -17.20 20.35 -1.19
C CYS A 54 -18.35 19.48 -1.76
N PRO A 55 -19.02 19.91 -2.87
CA PRO A 55 -20.11 19.14 -3.46
C PRO A 55 -19.63 18.00 -4.37
N TYR A 56 -18.32 17.86 -4.59
CA TYR A 56 -17.79 16.83 -5.47
C TYR A 56 -18.14 15.43 -4.95
N PRO A 57 -18.79 14.57 -5.75
CA PRO A 57 -19.40 13.34 -5.26
C PRO A 57 -18.39 12.29 -4.81
N TYR A 58 -17.21 12.22 -5.46
CA TYR A 58 -16.18 11.23 -5.17
C TYR A 58 -15.06 11.84 -4.33
N LYS A 59 -14.92 11.37 -3.08
CA LYS A 59 -14.02 11.95 -2.07
C LYS A 59 -12.60 11.37 -2.07
N GLU A 60 -12.38 10.28 -2.78
CA GLU A 60 -11.17 9.45 -2.66
C GLU A 60 -10.22 9.57 -3.87
N LEU A 61 -10.29 10.67 -4.63
CA LEU A 61 -9.29 10.95 -5.66
C LEU A 61 -7.88 10.98 -5.04
N SER A 62 -6.86 10.51 -5.77
CA SER A 62 -5.47 10.81 -5.42
C SER A 62 -5.14 12.28 -5.68
N GLY A 63 -4.04 12.80 -5.11
CA GLY A 63 -3.61 14.19 -5.37
C GLY A 63 -3.40 14.46 -6.86
N CYS A 64 -2.79 13.52 -7.58
CA CYS A 64 -2.71 13.55 -9.05
C CYS A 64 -4.10 13.54 -9.71
N GLY A 65 -5.05 12.77 -9.15
CA GLY A 65 -6.44 12.73 -9.62
C GLY A 65 -7.14 14.08 -9.51
N VAL A 66 -6.92 14.82 -8.43
CA VAL A 66 -7.45 16.18 -8.28
C VAL A 66 -6.84 17.13 -9.33
N GLY A 67 -5.51 17.04 -9.54
CA GLY A 67 -4.85 17.80 -10.62
C GLY A 67 -5.38 17.45 -12.01
N PHE A 68 -5.62 16.16 -12.28
CA PHE A 68 -6.23 15.71 -13.53
C PHE A 68 -7.64 16.32 -13.74
N LYS A 69 -8.46 16.41 -12.69
CA LYS A 69 -9.78 17.05 -12.74
C LYS A 69 -9.68 18.56 -13.00
N LEU A 70 -8.69 19.24 -12.45
CA LEU A 70 -8.42 20.64 -12.78
C LEU A 70 -8.12 20.80 -14.28
N LEU A 71 -7.22 19.96 -14.82
CA LEU A 71 -6.89 20.01 -16.25
C LEU A 71 -8.09 19.67 -17.12
N GLN A 72 -8.92 18.70 -16.73
CA GLN A 72 -10.15 18.38 -17.44
C GLN A 72 -11.12 19.59 -17.50
N ALA A 73 -11.31 20.26 -16.38
CA ALA A 73 -12.15 21.47 -16.33
C ALA A 73 -11.58 22.62 -17.18
N LEU A 74 -10.26 22.79 -17.19
CA LEU A 74 -9.59 23.78 -18.03
C LEU A 74 -9.76 23.47 -19.52
N CYS A 75 -9.58 22.21 -19.93
CA CYS A 75 -9.82 21.80 -21.34
C CYS A 75 -11.26 22.10 -21.76
N MET A 76 -12.23 21.68 -20.95
CA MET A 76 -13.65 21.94 -21.21
C MET A 76 -13.95 23.43 -21.35
N ARG A 77 -13.40 24.26 -20.47
CA ARG A 77 -13.63 25.72 -20.48
C ARG A 77 -12.94 26.42 -21.66
N ALA A 78 -11.78 25.93 -22.06
CA ALA A 78 -11.00 26.46 -23.17
C ALA A 78 -11.44 25.90 -24.54
N GLY A 79 -12.39 24.95 -24.57
CA GLY A 79 -12.88 24.34 -25.81
C GLY A 79 -11.93 23.30 -26.41
N TYR A 80 -10.97 22.78 -25.62
CA TYR A 80 -10.09 21.68 -26.03
C TYR A 80 -10.77 20.32 -25.77
N SER A 81 -10.45 19.31 -26.60
CA SER A 81 -10.86 17.94 -26.32
C SER A 81 -10.17 17.42 -25.07
N SER A 82 -10.91 16.76 -24.19
CA SER A 82 -10.34 16.05 -23.04
C SER A 82 -9.50 14.82 -23.44
N ASP A 83 -9.54 14.41 -24.72
CA ASP A 83 -8.79 13.23 -25.20
C ASP A 83 -7.28 13.39 -24.99
N VAL A 84 -6.76 14.64 -25.07
CA VAL A 84 -5.35 14.96 -24.79
C VAL A 84 -4.94 14.51 -23.37
N LEU A 85 -5.85 14.56 -22.41
CA LEU A 85 -5.55 14.16 -21.02
C LEU A 85 -5.48 12.65 -20.86
N PHE A 86 -6.15 11.88 -21.71
CA PHE A 86 -6.07 10.42 -21.66
C PHE A 86 -4.70 9.91 -22.12
N GLU A 87 -3.88 10.74 -22.76
CA GLU A 87 -2.47 10.44 -22.99
C GLU A 87 -1.64 10.38 -21.70
N GLU A 88 -2.14 10.92 -20.59
CA GLU A 88 -1.48 10.92 -19.29
C GLU A 88 -2.12 9.94 -18.28
N ILE A 89 -3.10 9.14 -18.72
CA ILE A 89 -3.88 8.27 -17.82
C ILE A 89 -3.05 7.14 -17.19
N ASP A 90 -1.93 6.77 -17.78
CA ASP A 90 -0.96 5.83 -17.24
C ASP A 90 -0.28 6.38 -15.98
N LEU A 91 0.12 7.67 -15.98
CA LEU A 91 0.67 8.35 -14.79
C LEU A 91 -0.38 8.46 -13.68
N LEU A 92 -1.62 8.75 -14.04
CA LEU A 92 -2.73 8.81 -13.09
C LEU A 92 -2.97 7.45 -12.43
N ALA A 93 -2.96 6.35 -13.19
CA ALA A 93 -3.09 5.01 -12.65
C ALA A 93 -1.93 4.65 -11.72
N ILE A 94 -0.69 5.01 -12.08
CA ILE A 94 0.49 4.81 -11.22
C ILE A 94 0.32 5.59 -9.90
N SER A 95 -0.12 6.83 -9.94
CA SER A 95 -0.38 7.64 -8.75
C SER A 95 -1.44 6.98 -7.85
N ILE A 96 -2.62 6.64 -8.40
CA ILE A 96 -3.71 6.01 -7.65
C ILE A 96 -3.23 4.75 -6.93
N CYS A 97 -2.51 3.87 -7.64
CA CYS A 97 -2.02 2.63 -7.05
C CYS A 97 -0.90 2.85 -6.03
N SER A 98 0.02 3.79 -6.27
CA SER A 98 1.18 4.05 -5.40
C SER A 98 0.81 4.77 -4.12
N ASP A 99 -0.22 5.59 -4.16
CA ASP A 99 -0.77 6.33 -3.01
C ASP A 99 -1.75 5.47 -2.17
N ILE A 100 -2.08 4.27 -2.67
CA ILE A 100 -2.95 3.29 -1.99
C ILE A 100 -4.34 3.86 -1.69
N VAL A 101 -4.82 4.78 -2.52
CA VAL A 101 -6.20 5.29 -2.43
C VAL A 101 -7.22 4.24 -2.91
N PRO A 102 -8.49 4.33 -2.49
CA PRO A 102 -9.52 3.38 -2.89
C PRO A 102 -9.64 3.18 -4.42
N ILE A 103 -9.63 1.93 -4.87
CA ILE A 103 -9.86 1.54 -6.26
C ILE A 103 -11.37 1.38 -6.49
N THR A 104 -12.10 2.46 -6.27
CA THR A 104 -13.57 2.56 -6.45
C THR A 104 -13.92 3.75 -7.34
N GLY A 105 -15.15 3.92 -7.73
CA GLY A 105 -15.63 5.07 -8.46
C GLY A 105 -14.71 5.49 -9.61
N GLU A 106 -14.33 6.75 -9.67
CA GLU A 106 -13.47 7.30 -10.74
C GLU A 106 -12.06 6.71 -10.70
N ASN A 107 -11.48 6.48 -9.51
CA ASN A 107 -10.16 5.85 -9.41
C ASN A 107 -10.12 4.48 -10.08
N ARG A 108 -11.20 3.67 -9.95
CA ARG A 108 -11.28 2.37 -10.61
C ARG A 108 -11.29 2.52 -12.15
N VAL A 109 -12.03 3.50 -12.66
CA VAL A 109 -12.10 3.79 -14.10
C VAL A 109 -10.73 4.22 -14.62
N PHE A 110 -10.08 5.16 -13.95
CA PHE A 110 -8.75 5.65 -14.33
C PHE A 110 -7.70 4.56 -14.26
N THR A 111 -7.72 3.74 -13.20
CA THR A 111 -6.80 2.62 -13.04
C THR A 111 -7.00 1.57 -14.13
N TYR A 112 -8.25 1.26 -14.51
CA TYR A 112 -8.56 0.30 -15.57
C TYR A 112 -7.95 0.73 -16.92
N TYR A 113 -8.24 1.94 -17.37
CA TYR A 113 -7.72 2.44 -18.64
C TYR A 113 -6.22 2.73 -18.60
N GLY A 114 -5.71 3.21 -17.47
CA GLY A 114 -4.28 3.46 -17.31
C GLY A 114 -3.46 2.16 -17.34
N ILE A 115 -3.93 1.08 -16.72
CA ILE A 115 -3.27 -0.24 -16.80
C ILE A 115 -3.33 -0.80 -18.24
N GLN A 116 -4.42 -0.59 -18.96
CA GLN A 116 -4.47 -0.97 -20.37
C GLN A 116 -3.41 -0.23 -21.18
N LYS A 117 -3.27 1.08 -21.01
CA LYS A 117 -2.24 1.88 -21.67
C LYS A 117 -0.83 1.43 -21.29
N LEU A 118 -0.58 1.19 -20.01
CA LEU A 118 0.71 0.67 -19.51
C LEU A 118 1.11 -0.66 -20.17
N ASN A 119 0.14 -1.50 -20.51
CA ASN A 119 0.39 -2.80 -21.16
C ASN A 119 0.49 -2.71 -22.69
N GLN A 120 -0.16 -1.73 -23.31
CA GLN A 120 -0.20 -1.61 -24.78
C GLN A 120 0.90 -0.70 -25.32
N ALA A 121 1.11 0.44 -24.69
CA ALA A 121 2.01 1.48 -25.16
C ALA A 121 2.60 2.27 -23.96
N PRO A 122 3.45 1.66 -23.13
CA PRO A 122 4.10 2.34 -22.02
C PRO A 122 4.99 3.47 -22.53
N ARG A 123 4.98 4.60 -21.84
CA ARG A 123 5.92 5.69 -22.14
C ARG A 123 7.38 5.26 -21.93
N PRO A 124 8.38 5.88 -22.58
CA PRO A 124 9.78 5.44 -22.50
C PRO A 124 10.29 5.24 -21.08
N GLY A 125 9.99 6.15 -20.14
CA GLY A 125 10.42 6.04 -18.75
C GLY A 125 9.83 4.84 -18.02
N ILE A 126 8.56 4.55 -18.23
CA ILE A 126 7.91 3.37 -17.62
C ILE A 126 8.42 2.08 -18.25
N GLN A 127 8.60 2.04 -19.57
CA GLN A 127 9.22 0.90 -20.23
C GLN A 127 10.61 0.60 -19.67
N ALA A 128 11.41 1.63 -19.44
CA ALA A 128 12.74 1.46 -18.85
C ALA A 128 12.68 0.91 -17.41
N ILE A 129 11.69 1.32 -16.59
CA ILE A 129 11.46 0.70 -15.26
C ILE A 129 11.09 -0.78 -15.41
N ILE A 130 10.23 -1.13 -16.35
CA ILE A 130 9.82 -2.52 -16.61
C ILE A 130 11.07 -3.35 -16.95
N ASP A 131 11.91 -2.84 -17.85
CA ASP A 131 13.11 -3.53 -18.31
C ASP A 131 14.11 -3.76 -17.17
N VAL A 132 14.46 -2.74 -16.37
CA VAL A 132 15.40 -2.87 -15.25
C VAL A 132 14.82 -3.68 -14.08
N SER A 133 13.50 -3.77 -13.97
CA SER A 133 12.84 -4.57 -12.92
C SER A 133 12.77 -6.05 -13.24
N GLY A 134 12.94 -6.44 -14.50
CA GLY A 134 12.78 -7.79 -14.98
C GLY A 134 11.33 -8.30 -14.97
N LEU A 135 10.34 -7.39 -14.94
CA LEU A 135 8.92 -7.75 -14.94
C LEU A 135 8.55 -8.41 -16.28
N LYS A 136 8.12 -9.69 -16.25
CA LYS A 136 7.79 -10.47 -17.44
C LYS A 136 6.29 -10.67 -17.65
N LYS A 137 5.48 -10.40 -16.63
CA LYS A 137 4.02 -10.52 -16.70
C LYS A 137 3.38 -9.18 -17.08
N ALA A 138 2.13 -9.25 -17.53
CA ALA A 138 1.32 -8.04 -17.73
C ALA A 138 1.25 -7.20 -16.44
N ILE A 139 1.25 -5.88 -16.59
CA ILE A 139 1.14 -4.94 -15.48
C ILE A 139 -0.27 -5.02 -14.91
N ASP A 140 -0.35 -5.18 -13.62
CA ASP A 140 -1.54 -5.12 -12.78
C ASP A 140 -1.31 -4.11 -11.63
N VAL A 141 -2.30 -3.92 -10.76
CA VAL A 141 -2.16 -3.06 -9.58
C VAL A 141 -0.98 -3.49 -8.70
N ASN A 142 -0.81 -4.81 -8.49
CA ASN A 142 0.31 -5.33 -7.70
C ASN A 142 1.67 -4.99 -8.32
N SER A 143 1.79 -5.06 -9.63
CA SER A 143 3.01 -4.67 -10.36
C SER A 143 3.33 -3.18 -10.14
N ILE A 144 2.32 -2.32 -10.13
CA ILE A 144 2.51 -0.90 -9.85
C ILE A 144 2.93 -0.71 -8.39
N VAL A 145 2.18 -1.27 -7.42
CA VAL A 145 2.41 -1.09 -5.98
C VAL A 145 3.75 -1.65 -5.52
N PHE A 146 4.17 -2.82 -6.04
CA PHE A 146 5.35 -3.54 -5.54
C PHE A 146 6.58 -3.48 -6.45
N THR A 147 6.44 -2.99 -7.69
CA THR A 147 7.56 -2.95 -8.64
C THR A 147 7.82 -1.54 -9.17
N ILE A 148 6.83 -0.87 -9.76
CA ILE A 148 6.99 0.44 -10.40
C ILE A 148 7.05 1.54 -9.34
N GLY A 149 6.02 1.67 -8.51
CA GLY A 149 5.90 2.71 -7.48
C GLY A 149 7.08 2.77 -6.50
N PRO A 150 7.55 1.64 -5.94
CA PRO A 150 8.70 1.64 -5.05
C PRO A 150 9.99 2.17 -5.68
N ARG A 151 10.20 1.99 -7.00
CA ARG A 151 11.35 2.55 -7.71
C ARG A 151 11.22 4.07 -7.85
N ILE A 152 10.06 4.54 -8.31
CA ILE A 152 9.78 6.00 -8.42
C ILE A 152 9.95 6.65 -7.04
N ASN A 153 9.37 6.06 -6.00
CA ASN A 153 9.44 6.59 -4.63
C ASN A 153 10.85 6.52 -4.00
N ALA A 154 11.72 5.62 -4.48
CA ALA A 154 13.08 5.47 -3.95
C ALA A 154 13.93 6.73 -4.23
N ALA A 155 13.71 7.41 -5.36
CA ALA A 155 14.39 8.66 -5.67
C ALA A 155 14.25 9.68 -4.53
N GLY A 156 13.02 9.98 -4.12
CA GLY A 156 12.75 10.95 -3.05
C GLY A 156 13.05 10.45 -1.63
N ARG A 157 13.37 9.17 -1.44
CA ARG A 157 13.75 8.61 -0.12
C ARG A 157 15.26 8.58 0.11
N ILE A 158 16.03 8.42 -0.95
CA ILE A 158 17.49 8.25 -0.90
C ILE A 158 18.20 9.54 -1.35
N ASP A 159 17.62 10.26 -2.34
CA ASP A 159 18.18 11.48 -2.94
C ASP A 159 17.05 12.46 -3.28
N HIS A 160 17.13 13.18 -4.38
CA HIS A 160 16.14 14.13 -4.84
C HIS A 160 15.13 13.52 -5.82
N ALA A 161 13.85 13.89 -5.68
CA ALA A 161 12.77 13.40 -6.53
C ALA A 161 12.88 13.80 -8.02
N PHE A 162 13.77 14.74 -8.38
CA PHE A 162 13.93 15.18 -9.76
C PHE A 162 14.27 14.05 -10.73
N ALA A 163 15.10 13.08 -10.33
CA ALA A 163 15.41 11.92 -11.17
C ALA A 163 14.15 11.12 -11.57
N ALA A 164 13.13 11.06 -10.69
CA ALA A 164 11.86 10.43 -11.02
C ALA A 164 11.05 11.27 -12.02
N VAL A 165 11.06 12.59 -11.88
CA VAL A 165 10.38 13.49 -12.82
C VAL A 165 11.04 13.40 -14.20
N ASP A 166 12.36 13.47 -14.27
CA ASP A 166 13.12 13.36 -15.52
C ASP A 166 12.86 12.02 -16.21
N LEU A 167 12.80 10.92 -15.45
CA LEU A 167 12.44 9.61 -15.99
C LEU A 167 11.04 9.62 -16.61
N LEU A 168 10.02 10.13 -15.87
CA LEU A 168 8.63 10.13 -16.35
C LEU A 168 8.42 11.04 -17.56
N LEU A 169 9.22 12.09 -17.69
CA LEU A 169 9.21 13.03 -18.82
C LEU A 169 10.15 12.63 -19.96
N ALA A 170 10.95 11.58 -19.81
CA ALA A 170 11.90 11.16 -20.86
C ALA A 170 11.17 10.85 -22.17
N SER A 171 11.60 11.49 -23.24
CA SER A 171 11.01 11.36 -24.58
C SER A 171 11.71 10.31 -25.47
N ASN A 172 12.88 9.83 -25.07
CA ASN A 172 13.65 8.84 -25.80
C ASN A 172 14.14 7.70 -24.89
N LYS A 173 14.47 6.56 -25.52
CA LYS A 173 14.85 5.34 -24.80
C LYS A 173 16.18 5.44 -24.07
N LEU A 174 17.14 6.22 -24.61
CA LEU A 174 18.49 6.31 -24.03
C LEU A 174 18.45 7.06 -22.68
N ASP A 175 17.83 8.24 -22.66
CA ASP A 175 17.69 9.01 -21.43
C ASP A 175 16.85 8.26 -20.40
N ALA A 176 15.73 7.65 -20.84
CA ALA A 176 14.89 6.82 -20.00
C ALA A 176 15.67 5.66 -19.34
N ALA A 177 16.53 4.97 -20.10
CA ALA A 177 17.34 3.87 -19.56
C ALA A 177 18.36 4.37 -18.51
N ASN A 178 19.01 5.52 -18.74
CA ASN A 178 19.94 6.12 -17.80
C ASN A 178 19.25 6.50 -16.48
N PHE A 179 18.11 7.20 -16.55
CA PHE A 179 17.34 7.58 -15.35
C PHE A 179 16.79 6.35 -14.63
N ALA A 180 16.29 5.34 -15.35
CA ALA A 180 15.78 4.10 -14.75
C ALA A 180 16.90 3.33 -14.04
N GLY A 181 18.13 3.30 -14.58
CA GLY A 181 19.29 2.74 -13.92
C GLY A 181 19.54 3.39 -12.56
N THR A 182 19.68 4.72 -12.53
CA THR A 182 19.88 5.49 -11.29
C THR A 182 18.78 5.22 -10.26
N ILE A 183 17.51 5.25 -10.66
CA ILE A 183 16.38 5.01 -9.77
C ILE A 183 16.35 3.56 -9.26
N ASN A 184 16.74 2.60 -10.10
CA ASN A 184 16.85 1.20 -9.67
C ASN A 184 17.96 1.03 -8.63
N ASP A 185 19.09 1.69 -8.77
CA ASP A 185 20.17 1.68 -7.78
C ASP A 185 19.70 2.28 -6.45
N HIS A 186 19.01 3.41 -6.47
CA HIS A 186 18.39 3.98 -5.27
C HIS A 186 17.40 3.00 -4.62
N ASN A 187 16.61 2.26 -5.41
CA ASN A 187 15.70 1.26 -4.90
C ASN A 187 16.42 0.04 -4.30
N LEU A 188 17.57 -0.36 -4.84
CA LEU A 188 18.40 -1.43 -4.24
C LEU A 188 18.93 -0.98 -2.88
N VAL A 189 19.51 0.21 -2.78
CA VAL A 189 19.99 0.79 -1.50
C VAL A 189 18.84 0.91 -0.49
N ARG A 190 17.68 1.39 -0.92
CA ARG A 190 16.50 1.47 -0.05
C ARG A 190 16.09 0.08 0.49
N ARG A 191 16.14 -0.96 -0.37
CA ARG A 191 15.81 -2.34 0.04
C ARG A 191 16.82 -2.89 1.04
N GLU A 192 18.08 -2.60 0.88
CA GLU A 192 19.14 -2.98 1.82
C GLU A 192 18.90 -2.37 3.21
N PHE A 193 18.60 -1.07 3.26
CA PHE A 193 18.20 -0.43 4.51
C PHE A 193 16.92 -1.05 5.10
N ASP A 194 15.90 -1.28 4.29
CA ASP A 194 14.64 -1.88 4.72
C ASP A 194 14.86 -3.28 5.33
N GLU A 195 15.60 -4.15 4.67
CA GLU A 195 15.89 -5.51 5.15
C GLU A 195 16.70 -5.50 6.43
N THR A 196 17.76 -4.68 6.49
CA THR A 196 18.64 -4.58 7.67
C THR A 196 17.88 -4.03 8.88
N ILE A 197 17.22 -2.88 8.72
CA ILE A 197 16.51 -2.21 9.81
C ILE A 197 15.31 -3.04 10.28
N THR A 198 14.59 -3.70 9.36
CA THR A 198 13.49 -4.61 9.72
C THR A 198 14.02 -5.79 10.57
N GLY A 199 15.12 -6.41 10.17
CA GLY A 199 15.74 -7.50 10.94
C GLY A 199 16.12 -7.08 12.37
N GLU A 200 16.74 -5.90 12.50
CA GLU A 200 17.09 -5.33 13.80
C GLU A 200 15.83 -5.01 14.64
N ALA A 201 14.82 -4.37 14.03
CA ALA A 201 13.57 -4.03 14.72
C ALA A 201 12.82 -5.26 15.23
N LEU A 202 12.70 -6.31 14.40
CA LEU A 202 12.07 -7.58 14.80
C LEU A 202 12.85 -8.25 15.92
N THR A 203 14.19 -8.22 15.90
CA THR A 203 15.04 -8.75 16.97
C THR A 203 14.82 -7.96 18.27
N MET A 204 14.72 -6.63 18.20
CA MET A 204 14.44 -5.81 19.39
C MET A 204 13.06 -6.13 19.99
N ILE A 205 12.03 -6.35 19.15
CA ILE A 205 10.70 -6.73 19.63
C ILE A 205 10.75 -8.11 20.29
N GLN A 206 11.39 -9.09 19.63
CA GLN A 206 11.48 -10.46 20.13
C GLN A 206 12.20 -10.57 21.48
N ASN A 207 13.19 -9.72 21.71
CA ASN A 207 13.95 -9.67 22.97
C ASN A 207 13.26 -8.83 24.05
N SER A 208 12.12 -8.22 23.77
CA SER A 208 11.36 -7.46 24.76
C SER A 208 10.65 -8.38 25.74
N VAL A 209 10.75 -8.08 27.04
CA VAL A 209 10.00 -8.79 28.09
C VAL A 209 8.47 -8.69 27.96
N HIS A 210 7.99 -7.75 27.18
CA HIS A 210 6.55 -7.51 26.95
C HIS A 210 6.08 -7.94 25.54
N VAL A 211 6.85 -8.77 24.83
CA VAL A 211 6.54 -9.15 23.45
C VAL A 211 5.11 -9.67 23.28
N ASP A 212 4.63 -10.51 24.21
CA ASP A 212 3.31 -11.15 24.15
C ASP A 212 2.18 -10.34 24.78
N THR A 213 2.50 -9.30 25.54
CA THR A 213 1.49 -8.53 26.31
C THR A 213 1.30 -7.10 25.85
N ALA A 214 2.28 -6.54 25.13
CA ALA A 214 2.21 -5.15 24.66
C ALA A 214 1.17 -4.99 23.55
N CYS A 215 0.37 -3.93 23.68
CA CYS A 215 -0.63 -3.53 22.68
C CYS A 215 -0.07 -2.60 21.59
N SER A 216 1.14 -2.09 21.77
CA SER A 216 1.82 -1.23 20.81
C SER A 216 3.32 -1.57 20.71
N THR A 217 3.99 -0.97 19.73
CA THR A 217 5.44 -1.06 19.56
C THR A 217 6.01 0.34 19.31
N VAL A 218 6.98 0.76 20.12
CA VAL A 218 7.76 1.98 19.88
C VAL A 218 9.23 1.66 19.99
N LEU A 219 9.95 1.71 18.86
CA LEU A 219 11.37 1.43 18.76
C LEU A 219 12.16 2.67 18.37
N TYR A 220 13.36 2.78 18.91
CA TYR A 220 14.30 3.85 18.58
C TYR A 220 15.71 3.30 18.36
N LYS A 221 16.32 3.74 17.27
CA LYS A 221 17.75 3.62 17.04
C LYS A 221 18.24 4.83 16.27
N ASN A 222 19.35 5.43 16.69
CA ASN A 222 19.83 6.72 16.21
C ASN A 222 20.36 6.71 14.77
N ASP A 223 20.76 5.55 14.26
CA ASP A 223 21.40 5.34 12.96
C ASP A 223 20.45 4.76 11.89
N TRP A 224 19.18 4.55 12.20
CA TRP A 224 18.21 4.09 11.20
C TRP A 224 17.92 5.18 10.16
N HIS A 225 17.82 4.78 8.91
CA HIS A 225 17.58 5.72 7.84
C HIS A 225 16.13 6.23 7.83
N LYS A 226 15.95 7.56 7.98
CA LYS A 226 14.61 8.20 8.07
C LYS A 226 13.68 7.85 6.89
N GLY A 227 14.22 7.70 5.67
CA GLY A 227 13.44 7.42 4.46
C GLY A 227 12.75 6.04 4.45
N VAL A 228 13.13 5.11 5.34
CA VAL A 228 12.59 3.74 5.35
C VAL A 228 11.86 3.35 6.63
N ILE A 229 11.96 4.11 7.73
CA ILE A 229 11.32 3.76 9.01
C ILE A 229 9.81 3.52 8.91
N GLY A 230 9.12 4.16 7.98
CA GLY A 230 7.69 3.91 7.73
C GLY A 230 7.42 2.56 7.07
N ILE A 231 8.35 2.06 6.25
CA ILE A 231 8.27 0.71 5.67
C ILE A 231 8.52 -0.33 6.75
N VAL A 232 9.54 -0.10 7.58
CA VAL A 232 9.87 -0.96 8.73
C VAL A 232 8.68 -1.05 9.70
N ALA A 233 8.01 0.06 10.01
CA ALA A 233 6.82 0.05 10.85
C ALA A 233 5.71 -0.87 10.27
N SER A 234 5.46 -0.80 8.97
CA SER A 234 4.49 -1.68 8.31
C SER A 234 4.89 -3.16 8.41
N ARG A 235 6.17 -3.48 8.19
CA ARG A 235 6.68 -4.86 8.30
C ARG A 235 6.60 -5.41 9.73
N CYS A 236 6.84 -4.58 10.74
CA CYS A 236 6.65 -4.99 12.13
C CYS A 236 5.18 -5.36 12.44
N ILE A 237 4.23 -4.63 11.84
CA ILE A 237 2.80 -4.95 11.97
C ILE A 237 2.45 -6.30 11.30
N GLU A 238 3.05 -6.62 10.16
CA GLU A 238 2.86 -7.93 9.50
C GLU A 238 3.20 -9.10 10.43
N HIS A 239 4.17 -8.91 11.36
CA HIS A 239 4.60 -9.95 12.30
C HIS A 239 3.87 -9.91 13.65
N TYR A 240 3.61 -8.72 14.19
CA TYR A 240 3.11 -8.56 15.57
C TYR A 240 1.72 -7.95 15.68
N HIS A 241 1.12 -7.58 14.57
CA HIS A 241 -0.25 -7.09 14.40
C HIS A 241 -0.72 -6.10 15.45
N ARG A 242 0.08 -5.05 15.71
CA ARG A 242 -0.22 -3.98 16.66
C ARG A 242 0.31 -2.63 16.19
N PRO A 243 -0.29 -1.48 16.59
CA PRO A 243 0.19 -0.15 16.23
C PRO A 243 1.68 0.00 16.51
N THR A 244 2.44 0.45 15.50
CA THR A 244 3.90 0.46 15.57
C THR A 244 4.46 1.82 15.15
N ILE A 245 5.37 2.34 15.97
CA ILE A 245 6.12 3.58 15.73
C ILE A 245 7.61 3.25 15.70
N ILE A 246 8.27 3.63 14.62
CA ILE A 246 9.73 3.53 14.46
C ILE A 246 10.33 4.92 14.48
N LEU A 247 11.29 5.13 15.37
CA LEU A 247 11.93 6.40 15.66
C LEU A 247 13.41 6.35 15.25
N THR A 248 13.93 7.47 14.73
CA THR A 248 15.36 7.64 14.44
C THR A 248 15.80 9.07 14.63
N LYS A 249 17.12 9.30 14.74
CA LYS A 249 17.68 10.65 14.85
C LYS A 249 17.73 11.33 13.49
N SER A 250 17.25 12.58 13.41
CA SER A 250 17.26 13.38 12.18
C SER A 250 17.36 14.86 12.54
N ASN A 251 18.37 15.54 11.99
CA ASN A 251 18.59 17.00 12.17
C ASN A 251 18.58 17.43 13.66
N GLY A 252 19.25 16.67 14.52
CA GLY A 252 19.36 16.97 15.95
C GLY A 252 18.12 16.67 16.78
N LYS A 253 17.03 16.18 16.17
CA LYS A 253 15.78 15.76 16.81
C LYS A 253 15.50 14.30 16.51
N VAL A 254 14.42 13.76 17.08
CA VAL A 254 13.93 12.42 16.78
C VAL A 254 12.74 12.53 15.83
N ALA A 255 12.87 11.90 14.67
CA ALA A 255 11.79 11.75 13.71
C ALA A 255 11.18 10.35 13.83
N GLY A 256 9.87 10.23 13.71
CA GLY A 256 9.14 8.99 13.80
C GLY A 256 8.19 8.78 12.64
N SER A 257 7.99 7.52 12.30
CA SER A 257 6.91 7.10 11.41
C SER A 257 6.07 6.02 12.09
N ALA A 258 4.78 6.25 12.10
CA ALA A 258 3.79 5.41 12.77
C ALA A 258 2.89 4.72 11.75
N ARG A 259 2.51 3.49 12.03
CA ARG A 259 1.55 2.69 11.26
C ARG A 259 0.57 2.02 12.20
N SER A 260 -0.67 1.80 11.72
CA SER A 260 -1.75 1.20 12.50
C SER A 260 -2.20 -0.15 11.97
N VAL A 261 -2.88 -0.89 12.82
CA VAL A 261 -3.68 -2.06 12.44
C VAL A 261 -5.06 -1.62 11.91
N PRO A 262 -5.80 -2.49 11.20
CA PRO A 262 -7.14 -2.18 10.73
C PRO A 262 -8.06 -1.65 11.85
N ASP A 263 -8.87 -0.68 11.51
CA ASP A 263 -9.91 -0.06 12.36
C ASP A 263 -9.43 0.70 13.61
N TYR A 264 -8.14 0.71 13.93
CA TYR A 264 -7.60 1.51 15.02
C TYR A 264 -7.16 2.91 14.56
N ASP A 265 -7.62 3.96 15.24
CA ASP A 265 -7.23 5.34 14.92
C ASP A 265 -5.93 5.71 15.62
N LEU A 266 -4.83 5.57 14.88
CA LEU A 266 -3.49 5.89 15.35
C LEU A 266 -3.29 7.39 15.56
N TYR A 267 -3.95 8.23 14.73
CA TYR A 267 -3.82 9.68 14.84
C TYR A 267 -4.35 10.18 16.19
N GLU A 268 -5.54 9.71 16.60
CA GLU A 268 -6.10 10.05 17.91
C GLU A 268 -5.23 9.58 19.08
N ALA A 269 -4.58 8.41 18.93
CA ALA A 269 -3.68 7.90 19.95
C ALA A 269 -2.40 8.77 20.08
N ILE A 270 -1.84 9.23 18.96
CA ILE A 270 -0.69 10.14 18.94
C ILE A 270 -1.08 11.52 19.48
N ASP A 271 -2.26 12.03 19.14
CA ASP A 271 -2.77 13.31 19.63
C ASP A 271 -2.84 13.36 21.17
N LYS A 272 -3.26 12.29 21.82
CA LYS A 272 -3.23 12.15 23.29
C LYS A 272 -1.84 12.16 23.89
N CYS A 273 -0.80 12.03 23.08
CA CYS A 273 0.61 12.12 23.48
C CYS A 273 1.26 13.43 22.98
N SER A 274 0.49 14.38 22.48
CA SER A 274 0.97 15.63 21.83
C SER A 274 1.86 16.50 22.71
N ASP A 275 1.66 16.47 24.03
CA ASP A 275 2.50 17.18 25.03
C ASP A 275 3.98 16.73 25.05
N LEU A 276 4.29 15.56 24.53
CA LEU A 276 5.65 15.03 24.39
C LEU A 276 6.25 15.25 22.99
N LEU A 277 5.47 15.78 22.05
CA LEU A 277 5.84 15.95 20.66
C LEU A 277 6.13 17.43 20.34
N ILE A 278 7.02 17.67 19.39
CA ILE A 278 7.24 18.99 18.79
C ILE A 278 6.19 19.24 17.70
N GLN A 279 5.95 18.21 16.87
CA GLN A 279 4.93 18.23 15.83
C GLN A 279 4.55 16.79 15.46
N PHE A 280 3.34 16.63 14.95
CA PHE A 280 2.88 15.39 14.35
C PHE A 280 1.83 15.68 13.28
N GLY A 281 1.59 14.72 12.40
CA GLY A 281 0.58 14.82 11.36
C GLY A 281 0.38 13.49 10.65
N GLY A 282 -0.77 13.31 10.02
CA GLY A 282 -1.10 12.08 9.33
C GLY A 282 -2.59 11.79 9.32
N HIS A 283 -2.91 10.50 9.24
CA HIS A 283 -4.27 9.97 9.14
C HIS A 283 -4.44 8.77 10.08
N LYS A 284 -5.64 8.21 10.11
CA LYS A 284 -6.02 7.04 10.93
C LYS A 284 -4.99 5.90 10.91
N TYR A 285 -4.37 5.62 9.76
CA TYR A 285 -3.50 4.45 9.58
C TYR A 285 -2.02 4.74 9.46
N ALA A 286 -1.64 6.00 9.28
CA ALA A 286 -0.25 6.40 9.13
C ALA A 286 -0.03 7.83 9.61
N ALA A 287 1.02 8.04 10.39
CA ALA A 287 1.40 9.36 10.87
C ALA A 287 2.92 9.54 10.91
N GLY A 288 3.35 10.80 10.78
CA GLY A 288 4.71 11.23 11.06
C GLY A 288 4.75 12.04 12.33
N LEU A 289 5.84 11.99 13.07
CA LEU A 289 6.01 12.75 14.30
C LEU A 289 7.46 13.17 14.53
N THR A 290 7.63 14.21 15.34
CA THR A 290 8.95 14.72 15.75
C THR A 290 8.93 15.04 17.24
N MET A 291 10.00 14.64 17.96
CA MET A 291 10.13 14.90 19.40
C MET A 291 11.58 15.19 19.80
N GLU A 292 11.77 15.63 21.04
CA GLU A 292 13.08 15.67 21.68
C GLU A 292 13.51 14.26 22.11
N GLU A 293 14.81 13.96 22.03
CA GLU A 293 15.35 12.64 22.38
C GLU A 293 15.05 12.24 23.85
N LYS A 294 15.07 13.21 24.75
CA LYS A 294 14.74 13.00 26.18
C LYS A 294 13.29 12.55 26.43
N ASN A 295 12.40 12.73 25.49
CA ASN A 295 10.98 12.38 25.61
C ASN A 295 10.67 10.94 25.16
N ILE A 296 11.62 10.21 24.57
CA ILE A 296 11.36 8.89 23.95
C ILE A 296 10.74 7.90 24.95
N ASP A 297 11.36 7.78 26.15
CA ASP A 297 10.88 6.79 27.12
C ASP A 297 9.51 7.18 27.71
N ALA A 298 9.30 8.46 28.00
CA ALA A 298 8.01 8.94 28.45
C ALA A 298 6.92 8.74 27.37
N PHE A 299 7.26 9.00 26.11
CA PHE A 299 6.37 8.78 24.98
C PHE A 299 6.03 7.31 24.81
N ARG A 300 7.01 6.40 24.91
CA ARG A 300 6.80 4.96 24.80
C ARG A 300 5.81 4.45 25.85
N ILE A 301 5.98 4.86 27.11
CA ILE A 301 5.09 4.48 28.20
C ILE A 301 3.69 5.03 27.96
N LYS A 302 3.57 6.33 27.70
CA LYS A 302 2.28 7.00 27.52
C LYS A 302 1.52 6.45 26.30
N PHE A 303 2.24 6.19 25.19
CA PHE A 303 1.62 5.61 23.98
C PHE A 303 1.09 4.22 24.24
N GLU A 304 1.83 3.35 24.94
CA GLU A 304 1.34 2.03 25.35
C GLU A 304 0.09 2.13 26.25
N GLU A 305 0.07 3.03 27.23
CA GLU A 305 -1.09 3.27 28.09
C GLU A 305 -2.32 3.71 27.28
N VAL A 306 -2.13 4.65 26.35
CA VAL A 306 -3.22 5.15 25.48
C VAL A 306 -3.75 4.05 24.57
N VAL A 307 -2.85 3.28 23.93
CA VAL A 307 -3.24 2.21 23.03
C VAL A 307 -3.94 1.10 23.80
N SER A 308 -3.37 0.60 24.88
CA SER A 308 -3.95 -0.49 25.67
C SER A 308 -5.33 -0.16 26.27
N ALA A 309 -5.56 1.12 26.58
CA ALA A 309 -6.86 1.60 27.07
C ALA A 309 -7.94 1.75 25.96
N SER A 310 -7.55 1.83 24.69
CA SER A 310 -8.47 2.16 23.59
C SER A 310 -8.58 1.09 22.51
N ILE A 311 -7.59 0.21 22.35
CA ILE A 311 -7.61 -0.85 21.34
C ILE A 311 -8.50 -2.02 21.80
N ARG A 312 -9.29 -2.55 20.90
CA ARG A 312 -10.06 -3.78 21.16
C ARG A 312 -9.20 -5.00 20.86
N LYS A 313 -9.41 -6.08 21.62
CA LYS A 313 -8.65 -7.34 21.46
C LYS A 313 -8.73 -7.91 20.04
N GLU A 314 -9.87 -7.77 19.40
CA GLU A 314 -10.11 -8.23 18.03
C GLU A 314 -9.21 -7.49 17.01
N GLN A 315 -8.85 -6.23 17.30
CA GLN A 315 -7.97 -5.44 16.44
C GLN A 315 -6.49 -5.87 16.52
N LEU A 316 -6.12 -6.66 17.52
CA LEU A 316 -4.78 -7.25 17.67
C LEU A 316 -4.67 -8.65 17.04
N ILE A 317 -5.76 -9.16 16.47
CA ILE A 317 -5.81 -10.47 15.82
C ILE A 317 -5.97 -10.27 14.32
N PRO A 318 -5.03 -10.80 13.50
CA PRO A 318 -5.21 -10.78 12.05
C PRO A 318 -6.48 -11.53 11.65
N MET A 319 -7.37 -10.87 10.94
CA MET A 319 -8.61 -11.48 10.44
C MET A 319 -8.64 -11.47 8.91
N ILE A 320 -9.15 -12.55 8.33
CA ILE A 320 -9.43 -12.65 6.90
C ILE A 320 -10.94 -12.61 6.71
N SER A 321 -11.43 -11.57 6.02
CA SER A 321 -12.83 -11.49 5.63
C SER A 321 -13.07 -12.41 4.43
N ILE A 322 -14.04 -13.33 4.58
CA ILE A 322 -14.44 -14.27 3.54
C ILE A 322 -15.68 -13.71 2.87
N ASP A 323 -15.66 -13.62 1.54
CA ASP A 323 -16.76 -13.09 0.76
C ASP A 323 -17.81 -14.16 0.41
N LEU A 324 -17.38 -15.42 0.21
CA LEU A 324 -18.28 -16.50 -0.18
C LEU A 324 -17.73 -17.87 0.22
N ASP A 325 -18.62 -18.73 0.75
CA ASP A 325 -18.38 -20.18 0.85
C ASP A 325 -18.60 -20.79 -0.55
N LEU A 326 -17.53 -21.31 -1.15
CA LEU A 326 -17.50 -21.75 -2.54
C LEU A 326 -17.03 -23.21 -2.65
N PRO A 327 -17.96 -24.17 -2.90
CA PRO A 327 -17.58 -25.53 -3.22
C PRO A 327 -16.72 -25.61 -4.48
N LEU A 328 -15.68 -26.45 -4.47
CA LEU A 328 -14.73 -26.53 -5.57
C LEU A 328 -15.39 -26.89 -6.92
N ASN A 329 -16.48 -27.66 -6.93
CA ASN A 329 -17.22 -28.00 -8.15
C ASN A 329 -17.94 -26.81 -8.80
N GLN A 330 -18.09 -25.68 -8.10
CA GLN A 330 -18.69 -24.46 -8.65
C GLN A 330 -17.65 -23.53 -9.30
N ILE A 331 -16.38 -23.79 -9.10
CA ILE A 331 -15.32 -23.06 -9.78
C ILE A 331 -15.30 -23.45 -11.25
N SER A 332 -15.63 -22.52 -12.12
CA SER A 332 -15.57 -22.71 -13.58
C SER A 332 -14.80 -21.58 -14.24
N THR A 333 -14.39 -21.78 -15.49
CA THR A 333 -13.78 -20.70 -16.30
C THR A 333 -14.71 -19.51 -16.43
N GLN A 334 -16.02 -19.74 -16.54
CA GLN A 334 -17.02 -18.66 -16.59
C GLN A 334 -17.05 -17.88 -15.29
N PHE A 335 -17.11 -18.58 -14.14
CA PHE A 335 -17.05 -17.94 -12.82
C PHE A 335 -15.78 -17.10 -12.64
N TYR A 336 -14.63 -17.70 -12.97
CA TYR A 336 -13.35 -16.97 -12.91
C TYR A 336 -13.35 -15.70 -13.79
N ASN A 337 -13.89 -15.78 -15.01
CA ASN A 337 -13.98 -14.63 -15.89
C ASN A 337 -14.87 -13.52 -15.34
N ILE A 338 -15.95 -13.85 -14.64
CA ILE A 338 -16.81 -12.87 -13.96
C ILE A 338 -16.03 -12.20 -12.82
N VAL A 339 -15.37 -12.98 -11.97
CA VAL A 339 -14.53 -12.44 -10.87
C VAL A 339 -13.46 -11.51 -11.44
N ARG A 340 -12.78 -11.91 -12.51
CA ARG A 340 -11.74 -11.08 -13.15
C ARG A 340 -12.27 -9.73 -13.65
N GLN A 341 -13.52 -9.65 -14.10
CA GLN A 341 -14.14 -8.39 -14.54
C GLN A 341 -14.43 -7.41 -13.39
N MET A 342 -14.44 -7.86 -12.14
CA MET A 342 -14.56 -6.99 -10.97
C MET A 342 -13.31 -6.14 -10.75
N GLY A 343 -12.16 -6.53 -11.33
CA GLY A 343 -10.92 -5.76 -11.29
C GLY A 343 -11.00 -4.38 -11.99
N PRO A 344 -9.94 -3.59 -11.90
CA PRO A 344 -8.69 -3.83 -11.15
C PRO A 344 -8.94 -3.87 -9.64
N PHE A 345 -8.23 -4.80 -8.96
CA PHE A 345 -8.36 -5.00 -7.51
C PHE A 345 -7.36 -4.14 -6.75
N GLY A 346 -7.79 -3.61 -5.61
CA GLY A 346 -6.98 -2.79 -4.72
C GLY A 346 -7.79 -2.29 -3.52
N PRO A 347 -7.34 -1.29 -2.76
CA PRO A 347 -8.06 -0.82 -1.57
C PRO A 347 -9.54 -0.56 -1.83
N GLN A 348 -10.42 -1.03 -0.94
CA GLN A 348 -11.89 -0.99 -1.02
C GLN A 348 -12.52 -1.69 -2.25
N ASN A 349 -11.72 -2.33 -3.09
CA ASN A 349 -12.13 -3.25 -4.13
C ASN A 349 -11.16 -4.44 -4.15
N MET A 350 -11.01 -5.10 -3.03
CA MET A 350 -10.10 -6.24 -2.89
C MET A 350 -10.59 -7.43 -3.72
N GLN A 351 -9.64 -8.27 -4.13
CA GLN A 351 -9.98 -9.52 -4.79
C GLN A 351 -10.82 -10.38 -3.84
N PRO A 352 -11.96 -10.94 -4.29
CA PRO A 352 -12.80 -11.78 -3.44
C PRO A 352 -12.04 -12.96 -2.85
N ILE A 353 -12.25 -13.21 -1.56
CA ILE A 353 -11.71 -14.36 -0.83
C ILE A 353 -12.80 -15.38 -0.64
N PHE A 354 -12.53 -16.58 -1.13
CA PHE A 354 -13.44 -17.72 -1.05
C PHE A 354 -12.99 -18.68 0.03
N VAL A 355 -13.91 -19.43 0.62
CA VAL A 355 -13.60 -20.58 1.47
C VAL A 355 -14.16 -21.86 0.86
N SER A 356 -13.36 -22.92 0.80
CA SER A 356 -13.81 -24.28 0.51
C SER A 356 -13.52 -25.15 1.72
N ARG A 357 -14.57 -25.86 2.19
CA ARG A 357 -14.51 -26.63 3.42
C ARG A 357 -14.29 -28.11 3.15
N ASN A 358 -13.65 -28.80 4.11
CA ASN A 358 -13.41 -30.24 4.07
C ASN A 358 -12.69 -30.69 2.77
N VAL A 359 -11.64 -29.99 2.40
CA VAL A 359 -10.83 -30.33 1.24
C VAL A 359 -9.68 -31.25 1.64
N TYR A 360 -9.09 -31.92 0.63
CA TYR A 360 -7.99 -32.86 0.78
C TYR A 360 -6.92 -32.59 -0.27
N ASP A 361 -5.65 -32.87 0.06
CA ASP A 361 -4.61 -33.03 -0.95
C ASP A 361 -4.75 -34.39 -1.66
N ASP A 362 -4.53 -34.41 -2.97
CA ASP A 362 -4.56 -35.65 -3.76
C ASP A 362 -3.27 -36.50 -3.63
N GLY A 363 -2.37 -36.15 -2.73
CA GLY A 363 -1.08 -36.78 -2.49
C GLY A 363 0.08 -36.10 -3.19
N THR A 364 -0.12 -34.90 -3.73
CA THR A 364 0.89 -34.13 -4.47
C THR A 364 1.55 -33.01 -3.68
N ALA A 365 1.16 -32.84 -2.42
CA ALA A 365 1.70 -31.80 -1.56
C ALA A 365 3.24 -31.84 -1.50
N ARG A 366 3.88 -30.70 -1.70
CA ARG A 366 5.34 -30.53 -1.62
C ARG A 366 5.72 -29.15 -1.17
N ILE A 367 6.89 -29.06 -0.56
CA ILE A 367 7.50 -27.80 -0.17
C ILE A 367 8.34 -27.26 -1.34
N LEU A 368 8.17 -25.97 -1.66
CA LEU A 368 8.96 -25.25 -2.65
C LEU A 368 9.85 -24.24 -1.94
N LYS A 369 11.15 -24.21 -2.31
CA LYS A 369 12.15 -23.27 -1.74
C LYS A 369 12.15 -23.24 -0.20
N ASP A 370 11.92 -24.38 0.43
CA ASP A 370 11.86 -24.58 1.88
C ASP A 370 10.86 -23.71 2.66
N LYS A 371 9.97 -23.02 1.97
CA LYS A 371 9.06 -22.03 2.57
C LYS A 371 7.62 -22.13 2.10
N HIS A 372 7.39 -22.56 0.87
CA HIS A 372 6.06 -22.46 0.24
C HIS A 372 5.44 -23.84 0.09
N LEU A 373 4.14 -23.90 0.23
CA LEU A 373 3.35 -25.10 0.05
C LEU A 373 2.76 -25.13 -1.36
N LYS A 374 3.00 -26.21 -2.13
CA LYS A 374 2.37 -26.49 -3.43
C LYS A 374 1.64 -27.82 -3.32
N LEU A 375 0.37 -27.83 -3.72
CA LEU A 375 -0.46 -29.04 -3.65
C LEU A 375 -1.57 -28.98 -4.70
N ASN A 376 -2.22 -30.12 -4.90
CA ASN A 376 -3.48 -30.19 -5.64
C ASN A 376 -4.60 -30.52 -4.66
N ILE A 377 -5.66 -29.74 -4.71
CA ILE A 377 -6.78 -29.80 -3.77
C ILE A 377 -8.00 -30.36 -4.47
N ARG A 378 -8.69 -31.26 -3.79
CA ARG A 378 -9.99 -31.79 -4.18
C ARG A 378 -10.97 -31.76 -3.02
N GLN A 379 -12.26 -31.77 -3.33
CA GLN A 379 -13.36 -31.85 -2.40
C GLN A 379 -14.31 -32.93 -2.91
N GLU A 380 -14.51 -34.03 -2.16
CA GLU A 380 -15.31 -35.17 -2.59
C GLU A 380 -15.01 -35.59 -4.05
N ASP A 381 -16.02 -35.63 -4.91
CA ASP A 381 -15.90 -35.95 -6.34
C ASP A 381 -15.65 -34.74 -7.23
N SER A 382 -15.15 -33.62 -6.67
CA SER A 382 -14.87 -32.41 -7.44
C SER A 382 -13.65 -32.55 -8.36
N VAL A 383 -13.54 -31.61 -9.31
CA VAL A 383 -12.33 -31.39 -10.08
C VAL A 383 -11.18 -31.00 -9.14
N THR A 384 -10.00 -31.47 -9.43
CA THR A 384 -8.77 -31.13 -8.71
C THR A 384 -8.23 -29.78 -9.16
N TYR A 385 -7.93 -28.89 -8.22
CA TYR A 385 -7.32 -27.59 -8.47
C TYR A 385 -5.91 -27.51 -7.92
N SER A 386 -4.99 -26.99 -8.74
CA SER A 386 -3.65 -26.64 -8.28
C SER A 386 -3.73 -25.47 -7.31
N ALA A 387 -3.05 -25.57 -6.18
CA ALA A 387 -3.02 -24.53 -5.14
C ALA A 387 -1.59 -24.21 -4.70
N ILE A 388 -1.37 -22.97 -4.28
CA ILE A 388 -0.11 -22.52 -3.72
C ILE A 388 -0.37 -21.68 -2.46
N GLY A 389 0.37 -21.98 -1.39
CA GLY A 389 0.40 -21.20 -0.13
C GLY A 389 1.80 -20.64 0.10
N TRP A 390 1.94 -19.32 0.07
CA TRP A 390 3.23 -18.67 0.33
C TRP A 390 3.59 -18.73 1.81
N GLN A 391 4.82 -19.17 2.14
CA GLN A 391 5.33 -19.32 3.52
C GLN A 391 4.51 -20.30 4.40
N MET A 392 3.80 -21.23 3.79
CA MET A 392 2.89 -22.17 4.48
C MET A 392 3.47 -23.58 4.61
N HIS A 393 4.79 -23.74 4.58
CA HIS A 393 5.45 -25.05 4.74
C HIS A 393 5.11 -25.76 6.05
N SER A 394 4.79 -25.01 7.12
CA SER A 394 4.42 -25.58 8.43
C SER A 394 3.16 -26.46 8.40
N PHE A 395 2.28 -26.27 7.43
CA PHE A 395 1.08 -27.11 7.27
C PHE A 395 1.35 -28.44 6.57
N PHE A 396 2.53 -28.61 5.96
CA PHE A 396 2.86 -29.77 5.12
C PHE A 396 2.67 -31.11 5.81
N ASP A 397 3.18 -31.31 7.02
CA ASP A 397 3.16 -32.59 7.71
C ASP A 397 1.74 -33.10 7.99
N ARG A 398 0.82 -32.19 8.34
CA ARG A 398 -0.58 -32.51 8.61
C ARG A 398 -1.33 -32.82 7.30
N ILE A 399 -1.09 -32.05 6.26
CA ILE A 399 -1.67 -32.28 4.94
C ILE A 399 -1.18 -33.61 4.37
N HIS A 400 0.11 -33.93 4.49
CA HIS A 400 0.69 -35.21 4.04
C HIS A 400 0.08 -36.42 4.77
N LYS A 401 -0.37 -36.25 6.04
CA LYS A 401 -1.13 -37.26 6.81
C LYS A 401 -2.58 -37.36 6.40
N LYS A 402 -3.00 -36.64 5.35
CA LYS A 402 -4.38 -36.61 4.82
C LYS A 402 -5.43 -36.14 5.83
N GLU A 403 -5.06 -35.27 6.76
CA GLU A 403 -6.05 -34.61 7.60
C GLU A 403 -6.92 -33.68 6.73
N PRO A 404 -8.26 -33.71 6.85
CA PRO A 404 -9.12 -32.79 6.14
C PRO A 404 -8.95 -31.37 6.68
N PHE A 405 -9.04 -30.39 5.77
CA PHE A 405 -8.85 -28.99 6.11
C PHE A 405 -9.78 -28.07 5.33
N ASP A 406 -9.97 -26.87 5.80
CA ASP A 406 -10.59 -25.76 5.08
C ASP A 406 -9.48 -24.86 4.53
N ILE A 407 -9.75 -24.25 3.39
CA ILE A 407 -8.86 -23.25 2.81
C ILE A 407 -9.64 -21.97 2.55
N CYS A 408 -9.05 -20.81 2.86
CA CYS A 408 -9.46 -19.57 2.24
C CYS A 408 -8.44 -19.16 1.17
N TYR A 409 -8.94 -18.67 0.04
CA TYR A 409 -8.12 -18.46 -1.14
C TYR A 409 -8.69 -17.39 -2.08
N THR A 410 -7.82 -16.91 -2.97
CA THR A 410 -8.21 -16.13 -4.16
C THR A 410 -7.96 -16.97 -5.41
N LEU A 411 -8.67 -16.63 -6.50
CA LEU A 411 -8.51 -17.32 -7.80
C LEU A 411 -7.49 -16.57 -8.64
N GLU A 412 -6.53 -17.30 -9.19
CA GLU A 412 -5.53 -16.75 -10.11
C GLU A 412 -5.46 -17.56 -11.41
N GLU A 413 -5.02 -16.93 -12.49
CA GLU A 413 -4.65 -17.63 -13.72
C GLU A 413 -3.17 -18.01 -13.63
N ASN A 414 -2.89 -19.30 -13.73
CA ASN A 414 -1.54 -19.80 -13.86
C ASN A 414 -1.30 -20.22 -15.31
N GLU A 415 -0.22 -19.74 -15.90
CA GLU A 415 0.23 -20.15 -17.22
C GLU A 415 1.51 -20.98 -17.11
N PHE A 416 1.45 -22.20 -17.59
CA PHE A 416 2.59 -23.10 -17.63
C PHE A 416 2.68 -23.79 -18.98
N ASN A 417 3.81 -23.65 -19.68
CA ASN A 417 4.04 -24.16 -21.03
C ASN A 417 2.92 -23.76 -22.02
N GLY A 418 2.46 -22.50 -21.95
CA GLY A 418 1.41 -21.97 -22.81
C GLY A 418 -0.02 -22.46 -22.48
N LYS A 419 -0.19 -23.29 -21.46
CA LYS A 419 -1.50 -23.73 -20.98
C LYS A 419 -1.93 -22.88 -19.77
N LYS A 420 -3.11 -22.29 -19.89
CA LYS A 420 -3.74 -21.51 -18.83
C LYS A 420 -4.66 -22.39 -17.99
N SER A 421 -4.57 -22.25 -16.69
CA SER A 421 -5.41 -22.98 -15.73
C SER A 421 -5.73 -22.09 -14.52
N ILE A 422 -6.87 -22.36 -13.90
CA ILE A 422 -7.22 -21.70 -12.63
C ILE A 422 -6.38 -22.33 -11.53
N GLN A 423 -5.76 -21.48 -10.71
CA GLN A 423 -4.99 -21.84 -9.53
C GLN A 423 -5.58 -21.16 -8.29
N LEU A 424 -5.58 -21.85 -7.17
CA LEU A 424 -5.99 -21.32 -5.88
C LEU A 424 -4.76 -20.73 -5.18
N LEU A 425 -4.78 -19.44 -4.90
CA LEU A 425 -3.77 -18.80 -4.06
C LEU A 425 -4.27 -18.82 -2.62
N ILE A 426 -3.73 -19.75 -1.83
CA ILE A 426 -4.16 -19.96 -0.44
C ILE A 426 -3.75 -18.76 0.42
N ARG A 427 -4.66 -18.27 1.22
CA ARG A 427 -4.48 -17.20 2.19
C ARG A 427 -4.35 -17.74 3.60
N ASP A 428 -5.07 -18.81 3.93
CA ASP A 428 -4.96 -19.51 5.21
C ASP A 428 -5.51 -20.93 5.11
N ILE A 429 -5.14 -21.78 6.09
CA ILE A 429 -5.54 -23.17 6.20
C ILE A 429 -6.00 -23.43 7.62
N GLN A 430 -7.20 -24.00 7.79
CA GLN A 430 -7.73 -24.45 9.08
C GLN A 430 -8.06 -25.94 9.04
N PHE A 431 -7.41 -26.75 9.88
CA PHE A 431 -7.76 -28.16 9.96
C PHE A 431 -9.10 -28.38 10.65
N VAL A 432 -9.86 -29.35 10.14
CA VAL A 432 -11.21 -29.63 10.64
C VAL A 432 -11.21 -29.94 12.15
N LYS A 433 -10.17 -30.64 12.63
CA LYS A 433 -9.99 -30.96 14.05
C LYS A 433 -9.77 -29.74 14.96
N ASP A 434 -9.31 -28.64 14.39
CA ASP A 434 -8.98 -27.43 15.14
C ASP A 434 -10.11 -26.38 15.07
N ARG A 435 -11.23 -26.71 14.43
CA ARG A 435 -12.40 -25.81 14.40
C ARG A 435 -12.91 -25.59 15.81
N ASN A 436 -13.05 -24.33 16.17
CA ASN A 436 -13.72 -23.98 17.42
C ASN A 436 -15.24 -24.20 17.22
N PRO A 437 -15.92 -25.05 18.02
CA PRO A 437 -17.35 -25.30 17.84
C PRO A 437 -18.26 -24.09 18.15
N GLN A 438 -17.70 -22.94 18.50
CA GLN A 438 -18.44 -21.73 18.88
C GLN A 438 -18.35 -20.58 17.81
N ILE A 439 -17.84 -20.85 16.60
CA ILE A 439 -17.82 -19.89 15.50
C ILE A 439 -18.63 -20.43 14.33
#